data_181c1aeeeec81471e75e7494118f5df0
#
_entry.id   181c1aeeeec81471e75e7494118f5df0
#
_cell.length_a   1.000
_cell.length_b   1.000
_cell.length_c   1.000
_cell.angle_alpha   90.00
_cell.angle_beta   90.00
_cell.angle_gamma   90.00
#
_symmetry.space_group_name_H-M   'P 1'
#
loop_
_entity.id
_entity.type
_entity.pdbx_description
1 polymer ?
#
loop_
_entity_poly.entity_id
_entity_poly.type
_entity_poly.pdbx_seq_one_letter_code
_entity_poly.pdbx_strand_id
1 'polypeptide(L)'
;TSIDFLNKVHKSLDSQEYSLSYSPAKSKNYMLYCNGNFIGGLFDEELCFVYADSVNELLGQPEPVYRGYSSTAQHRMLVIPEEHWAKALKLLYAEKFDWSRLVYDITYTSIGAAVVEDFYDENVVFLRFCFEKELLKKNPLDRQGRILRMVYLNQDLTNIGKNLFPELLDKFLAFYDRKGKTSLETMLNRWYTALEKEYRSQTAG
;
A
#
# COMPACT_ATOMS: atom_id res chain seq x y z
N THR A 1 -26.91 0.77 12.15
CA THR A 1 -26.89 1.76 11.06
C THR A 1 -28.28 1.85 10.42
N SER A 2 -28.83 3.05 10.31
CA SER A 2 -30.11 3.33 9.67
C SER A 2 -30.02 3.29 8.14
N ILE A 3 -31.16 3.09 7.48
CA ILE A 3 -31.25 3.16 6.01
C ILE A 3 -30.96 4.61 5.54
N ASP A 4 -31.38 5.59 6.31
CA ASP A 4 -31.14 7.02 5.99
C ASP A 4 -29.65 7.34 5.98
N PHE A 5 -28.89 6.83 6.94
CA PHE A 5 -27.45 7.00 6.97
C PHE A 5 -26.75 6.29 5.79
N LEU A 6 -27.18 5.05 5.49
CA LEU A 6 -26.68 4.32 4.32
C LEU A 6 -26.93 5.10 3.03
N ASN A 7 -28.14 5.62 2.83
CA ASN A 7 -28.50 6.43 1.66
C ASN A 7 -27.68 7.73 1.58
N LYS A 8 -27.42 8.37 2.72
CA LYS A 8 -26.58 9.55 2.82
C LYS A 8 -25.15 9.27 2.36
N VAL A 9 -24.55 8.19 2.86
CA VAL A 9 -23.18 7.78 2.47
C VAL A 9 -23.13 7.44 0.99
N HIS A 10 -24.12 6.67 0.48
CA HIS A 10 -24.20 6.33 -0.93
C HIS A 10 -24.26 7.58 -1.80
N LYS A 11 -25.19 8.49 -1.52
CA LYS A 11 -25.33 9.76 -2.27
C LYS A 11 -24.07 10.62 -2.24
N SER A 12 -23.31 10.58 -1.16
CA SER A 12 -22.11 11.39 -0.99
C SER A 12 -20.87 10.84 -1.68
N LEU A 13 -20.79 9.52 -1.83
CA LEU A 13 -19.56 8.84 -2.27
C LEU A 13 -19.70 8.13 -3.61
N ASP A 14 -20.92 7.72 -4.01
CA ASP A 14 -21.14 7.04 -5.28
C ASP A 14 -20.94 8.01 -6.46
N SER A 15 -20.21 7.56 -7.48
CA SER A 15 -19.88 8.35 -8.66
C SER A 15 -19.55 7.43 -9.84
N GLN A 16 -19.27 8.01 -11.01
CA GLN A 16 -18.77 7.22 -12.15
C GLN A 16 -17.40 6.58 -11.88
N GLU A 17 -16.58 7.22 -11.05
CA GLU A 17 -15.24 6.71 -10.68
C GLU A 17 -15.31 5.68 -9.56
N TYR A 18 -16.23 5.85 -8.60
CA TYR A 18 -16.36 5.05 -7.40
C TYR A 18 -17.77 4.46 -7.28
N SER A 19 -17.99 3.28 -7.84
CA SER A 19 -19.25 2.57 -7.73
C SER A 19 -19.33 1.83 -6.40
N LEU A 20 -20.29 2.24 -5.54
CA LEU A 20 -20.47 1.67 -4.21
C LEU A 20 -21.49 0.53 -4.22
N SER A 21 -21.19 -0.51 -3.47
CA SER A 21 -22.12 -1.59 -3.14
C SER A 21 -22.02 -1.98 -1.67
N TYR A 22 -23.07 -2.61 -1.16
CA TYR A 22 -23.24 -2.91 0.26
C TYR A 22 -23.63 -4.36 0.47
N SER A 23 -23.08 -4.99 1.50
CA SER A 23 -23.49 -6.30 1.97
C SER A 23 -23.96 -6.20 3.42
N PRO A 24 -25.17 -6.69 3.76
CA PRO A 24 -25.64 -6.69 5.14
C PRO A 24 -24.69 -7.48 6.05
N ALA A 25 -24.40 -6.92 7.22
CA ALA A 25 -23.66 -7.57 8.29
C ALA A 25 -24.57 -7.78 9.51
N LYS A 26 -24.08 -8.46 10.55
CA LYS A 26 -24.82 -8.61 11.80
C LYS A 26 -25.13 -7.24 12.44
N SER A 27 -26.20 -7.20 13.25
CA SER A 27 -26.57 -6.01 14.06
C SER A 27 -26.91 -4.76 13.25
N LYS A 28 -27.55 -4.91 12.09
CA LYS A 28 -27.94 -3.81 11.20
C LYS A 28 -26.76 -2.95 10.70
N ASN A 29 -25.59 -3.55 10.61
CA ASN A 29 -24.43 -2.93 10.00
C ASN A 29 -24.30 -3.34 8.53
N TYR A 30 -23.45 -2.67 7.77
CA TYR A 30 -23.21 -2.93 6.35
C TYR A 30 -21.72 -2.95 6.07
N MET A 31 -21.29 -3.96 5.32
CA MET A 31 -19.96 -3.96 4.72
C MET A 31 -20.00 -3.18 3.41
N LEU A 32 -19.00 -2.36 3.18
CA LEU A 32 -18.95 -1.42 2.09
C LEU A 32 -17.86 -1.83 1.08
N TYR A 33 -18.24 -1.82 -0.19
CA TYR A 33 -17.35 -2.12 -1.31
C TYR A 33 -17.35 -0.98 -2.30
N CYS A 34 -16.22 -0.71 -2.91
CA CYS A 34 -16.03 0.27 -3.98
C CYS A 34 -15.41 -0.41 -5.18
N ASN A 35 -16.08 -0.35 -6.35
CA ASN A 35 -15.65 -1.07 -7.56
C ASN A 35 -15.37 -2.57 -7.30
N GLY A 36 -16.16 -3.20 -6.43
CA GLY A 36 -16.01 -4.59 -6.02
C GLY A 36 -14.94 -4.86 -4.94
N ASN A 37 -14.12 -3.86 -4.55
CA ASN A 37 -13.12 -4.00 -3.50
C ASN A 37 -13.71 -3.64 -2.12
N PHE A 38 -13.43 -4.48 -1.11
CA PHE A 38 -13.81 -4.19 0.27
C PHE A 38 -13.05 -2.97 0.79
N ILE A 39 -13.77 -1.92 1.18
CA ILE A 39 -13.18 -0.66 1.66
C ILE A 39 -13.49 -0.35 3.12
N GLY A 40 -14.43 -1.06 3.74
CA GLY A 40 -14.82 -0.80 5.12
C GLY A 40 -16.27 -1.16 5.42
N GLY A 41 -16.95 -0.32 6.19
CA GLY A 41 -18.33 -0.56 6.54
C GLY A 41 -19.02 0.60 7.26
N LEU A 42 -20.30 0.42 7.49
CA LEU A 42 -21.16 1.32 8.25
C LEU A 42 -21.53 0.64 9.56
N PHE A 43 -21.11 1.23 10.69
CA PHE A 43 -21.29 0.69 12.03
C PHE A 43 -21.82 1.77 12.96
N ASP A 44 -23.03 1.56 13.51
CA ASP A 44 -23.64 2.46 14.52
C ASP A 44 -23.65 3.94 14.11
N GLU A 45 -24.08 4.23 12.86
CA GLU A 45 -24.08 5.58 12.24
C GLU A 45 -22.68 6.18 12.02
N GLU A 46 -21.65 5.33 11.96
CA GLU A 46 -20.28 5.73 11.61
C GLU A 46 -19.86 5.08 10.29
N LEU A 47 -19.21 5.87 9.42
CA LEU A 47 -18.47 5.35 8.27
C LEU A 47 -17.07 4.98 8.71
N CYS A 48 -16.68 3.73 8.49
CA CYS A 48 -15.34 3.24 8.79
C CYS A 48 -14.68 2.71 7.51
N PHE A 49 -13.46 3.16 7.24
CA PHE A 49 -12.63 2.59 6.18
C PHE A 49 -11.55 1.68 6.75
N VAL A 50 -11.17 0.64 5.99
CA VAL A 50 -9.97 -0.14 6.32
C VAL A 50 -8.77 0.79 6.48
N TYR A 51 -7.89 0.44 7.40
CA TYR A 51 -6.74 1.29 7.72
C TYR A 51 -5.88 1.55 6.48
N ALA A 52 -5.55 2.81 6.25
CA ALA A 52 -4.62 3.27 5.24
C ALA A 52 -3.80 4.43 5.82
N ASP A 53 -2.48 4.44 5.58
CA ASP A 53 -1.59 5.46 6.15
C ASP A 53 -1.97 6.87 5.70
N SER A 54 -2.31 7.05 4.43
CA SER A 54 -2.71 8.34 3.87
C SER A 54 -4.01 8.87 4.49
N VAL A 55 -4.96 7.98 4.81
CA VAL A 55 -6.20 8.35 5.49
C VAL A 55 -5.92 8.67 6.95
N ASN A 56 -5.09 7.89 7.61
CA ASN A 56 -4.69 8.14 9.00
C ASN A 56 -3.98 9.49 9.17
N GLU A 57 -3.09 9.85 8.25
CA GLU A 57 -2.44 11.17 8.21
C GLU A 57 -3.46 12.30 8.00
N LEU A 58 -4.43 12.13 7.08
CA LEU A 58 -5.50 13.09 6.85
C LEU A 58 -6.29 13.40 8.13
N LEU A 59 -6.55 12.39 8.94
CA LEU A 59 -7.35 12.47 10.16
C LEU A 59 -6.57 12.93 11.40
N GLY A 60 -5.26 13.21 11.29
CA GLY A 60 -4.42 13.60 12.42
C GLY A 60 -3.98 12.42 13.28
N GLN A 61 -3.89 11.22 12.70
CA GLN A 61 -3.39 9.99 13.31
C GLN A 61 -4.22 9.48 14.50
N PRO A 62 -5.55 9.34 14.37
CA PRO A 62 -6.37 8.77 15.43
C PRO A 62 -6.03 7.30 15.66
N GLU A 63 -6.36 6.82 16.86
CA GLU A 63 -6.30 5.39 17.17
C GLU A 63 -7.30 4.61 16.31
N PRO A 64 -6.85 3.54 15.62
CA PRO A 64 -7.74 2.74 14.80
C PRO A 64 -8.72 1.92 15.64
N VAL A 65 -9.90 1.68 15.09
CA VAL A 65 -10.90 0.78 15.67
C VAL A 65 -10.88 -0.59 15.00
N TYR A 66 -11.39 -1.60 15.68
CA TYR A 66 -11.55 -2.94 15.12
C TYR A 66 -13.02 -3.25 14.92
N ARG A 67 -13.43 -3.41 13.66
CA ARG A 67 -14.82 -3.66 13.25
C ARG A 67 -14.87 -4.80 12.22
N GLY A 68 -15.96 -5.52 12.13
CA GLY A 68 -16.12 -6.58 11.12
C GLY A 68 -17.43 -7.34 11.21
N TYR A 69 -17.52 -8.42 10.46
CA TYR A 69 -18.71 -9.28 10.38
C TYR A 69 -19.03 -10.00 11.70
N SER A 70 -18.01 -10.30 12.49
CA SER A 70 -18.14 -11.04 13.74
C SER A 70 -16.98 -10.68 14.67
N SER A 71 -17.05 -11.15 15.91
CA SER A 71 -15.95 -10.99 16.88
C SER A 71 -14.64 -11.64 16.45
N THR A 72 -14.67 -12.60 15.53
CA THR A 72 -13.50 -13.32 15.03
C THR A 72 -12.99 -12.81 13.68
N ALA A 73 -13.79 -12.06 12.93
CA ALA A 73 -13.43 -11.49 11.63
C ALA A 73 -13.47 -9.96 11.69
N GLN A 74 -12.52 -9.39 12.41
CA GLN A 74 -12.39 -7.94 12.56
C GLN A 74 -11.26 -7.39 11.70
N HIS A 75 -11.51 -6.20 11.14
CA HIS A 75 -10.51 -5.42 10.40
C HIS A 75 -10.09 -4.21 11.20
N ARG A 76 -8.83 -3.84 11.09
CA ARG A 76 -8.32 -2.57 11.59
C ARG A 76 -8.86 -1.46 10.70
N MET A 77 -9.61 -0.51 11.27
CA MET A 77 -10.32 0.53 10.53
C MET A 77 -10.11 1.90 11.15
N LEU A 78 -10.42 2.94 10.35
CA LEU A 78 -10.48 4.33 10.79
C LEU A 78 -11.93 4.81 10.69
N VAL A 79 -12.43 5.48 11.73
CA VAL A 79 -13.71 6.20 11.68
C VAL A 79 -13.51 7.48 10.90
N ILE A 80 -14.33 7.71 9.86
CA ILE A 80 -14.17 8.82 8.93
C ILE A 80 -15.24 9.88 9.23
N PRO A 81 -14.86 11.08 9.69
CA PRO A 81 -15.77 12.21 9.83
C PRO A 81 -16.36 12.61 8.48
N GLU A 82 -17.60 13.10 8.50
CA GLU A 82 -18.38 13.38 7.28
C GLU A 82 -17.67 14.34 6.32
N GLU A 83 -17.04 15.37 6.84
CA GLU A 83 -16.27 16.37 6.07
C GLU A 83 -15.08 15.77 5.33
N HIS A 84 -14.65 14.58 5.69
CA HIS A 84 -13.51 13.89 5.07
C HIS A 84 -13.90 12.74 4.16
N TRP A 85 -15.16 12.33 4.07
CA TRP A 85 -15.61 11.13 3.36
C TRP A 85 -15.03 11.00 1.95
N ALA A 86 -15.29 12.00 1.09
CA ALA A 86 -14.84 11.95 -0.30
C ALA A 86 -13.30 11.95 -0.44
N LYS A 87 -12.62 12.77 0.37
CA LYS A 87 -11.16 12.84 0.35
C LYS A 87 -10.52 11.56 0.88
N ALA A 88 -11.08 11.00 1.96
CA ALA A 88 -10.61 9.74 2.54
C ALA A 88 -10.82 8.56 1.56
N LEU A 89 -11.97 8.48 0.86
CA LEU A 89 -12.20 7.47 -0.16
C LEU A 89 -11.16 7.54 -1.28
N LYS A 90 -10.90 8.74 -1.79
CA LYS A 90 -9.90 8.96 -2.85
C LYS A 90 -8.49 8.54 -2.41
N LEU A 91 -8.08 8.89 -1.18
CA LEU A 91 -6.78 8.52 -0.63
C LEU A 91 -6.68 7.01 -0.40
N LEU A 92 -7.72 6.41 0.21
CA LEU A 92 -7.80 4.97 0.43
C LEU A 92 -7.68 4.21 -0.90
N TYR A 93 -8.48 4.63 -1.90
CA TYR A 93 -8.51 3.95 -3.19
C TYR A 93 -7.17 4.05 -3.91
N ALA A 94 -6.56 5.25 -3.91
CA ALA A 94 -5.24 5.46 -4.49
C ALA A 94 -4.13 4.65 -3.79
N GLU A 95 -4.23 4.44 -2.47
CA GLU A 95 -3.24 3.68 -1.71
C GLU A 95 -3.41 2.17 -1.84
N LYS A 96 -4.67 1.67 -1.81
CA LYS A 96 -4.96 0.24 -1.67
C LYS A 96 -5.33 -0.45 -2.99
N PHE A 97 -5.95 0.27 -3.93
CA PHE A 97 -6.62 -0.32 -5.08
C PHE A 97 -6.24 0.29 -6.44
N ASP A 98 -5.50 1.38 -6.45
CA ASP A 98 -4.98 1.94 -7.70
C ASP A 98 -3.70 1.21 -8.13
N TRP A 99 -3.88 0.03 -8.71
CA TRP A 99 -2.80 -0.82 -9.18
C TRP A 99 -1.93 -0.16 -10.25
N SER A 100 -2.42 0.89 -10.93
CA SER A 100 -1.62 1.65 -11.90
C SER A 100 -0.49 2.45 -11.23
N ARG A 101 -0.62 2.71 -9.91
CA ARG A 101 0.36 3.44 -9.11
C ARG A 101 1.22 2.53 -8.24
N LEU A 102 0.86 1.25 -8.16
CA LEU A 102 1.61 0.26 -7.40
C LEU A 102 2.95 0.00 -8.10
N VAL A 103 4.05 0.15 -7.39
CA VAL A 103 5.38 -0.16 -7.89
C VAL A 103 5.99 -1.36 -7.21
N TYR A 104 5.60 -1.66 -5.96
CA TYR A 104 6.13 -2.79 -5.22
C TYR A 104 5.21 -3.19 -4.07
N ASP A 105 4.88 -4.48 -3.99
CA ASP A 105 4.09 -5.07 -2.92
C ASP A 105 4.73 -6.37 -2.43
N ILE A 106 5.32 -6.34 -1.23
CA ILE A 106 5.96 -7.51 -0.63
C ILE A 106 4.99 -8.40 0.14
N THR A 107 3.72 -8.02 0.27
CA THR A 107 2.71 -8.86 0.95
C THR A 107 2.38 -10.12 0.15
N TYR A 108 2.44 -10.05 -1.18
CA TYR A 108 2.13 -11.16 -2.08
C TYR A 108 3.24 -12.20 -2.21
N THR A 109 4.44 -11.89 -1.75
CA THR A 109 5.59 -12.79 -1.83
C THR A 109 5.65 -13.78 -0.68
N SER A 110 4.75 -13.66 0.29
CA SER A 110 4.69 -14.50 1.50
C SER A 110 3.83 -15.76 1.33
N ILE A 111 4.06 -16.52 0.27
CA ILE A 111 3.42 -17.84 0.10
C ILE A 111 4.31 -18.91 0.76
N GLY A 112 4.09 -19.16 2.06
CA GLY A 112 4.72 -20.24 2.83
C GLY A 112 5.70 -19.74 3.89
N ALA A 113 5.49 -20.12 5.16
CA ALA A 113 6.21 -19.62 6.33
C ALA A 113 7.74 -19.82 6.31
N ALA A 114 8.26 -20.83 5.61
CA ALA A 114 9.70 -21.09 5.51
C ALA A 114 10.42 -20.22 4.45
N VAL A 115 9.69 -19.65 3.51
CA VAL A 115 10.23 -18.76 2.46
C VAL A 115 10.23 -17.30 2.95
N VAL A 116 9.45 -17.01 4.00
CA VAL A 116 9.21 -15.64 4.50
C VAL A 116 10.45 -15.03 5.15
N GLU A 117 11.22 -15.78 5.95
CA GLU A 117 12.38 -15.19 6.65
C GLU A 117 13.50 -14.80 5.69
N ASP A 118 13.91 -15.71 4.80
CA ASP A 118 14.96 -15.44 3.81
C ASP A 118 14.57 -14.27 2.89
N PHE A 119 13.30 -14.25 2.48
CA PHE A 119 12.79 -13.22 1.59
C PHE A 119 12.63 -11.86 2.31
N TYR A 120 12.26 -11.87 3.59
CA TYR A 120 12.18 -10.66 4.39
C TYR A 120 13.52 -9.94 4.49
N ASP A 121 14.59 -10.68 4.81
CA ASP A 121 15.93 -10.11 4.93
C ASP A 121 16.44 -9.55 3.61
N GLU A 122 16.17 -10.23 2.49
CA GLU A 122 16.52 -9.73 1.16
C GLU A 122 15.74 -8.47 0.80
N ASN A 123 14.45 -8.36 1.18
CA ASN A 123 13.69 -7.12 1.02
C ASN A 123 14.23 -5.98 1.89
N VAL A 124 14.68 -6.26 3.11
CA VAL A 124 15.36 -5.26 3.96
C VAL A 124 16.60 -4.72 3.24
N VAL A 125 17.44 -5.61 2.68
CA VAL A 125 18.64 -5.21 1.93
C VAL A 125 18.27 -4.39 0.70
N PHE A 126 17.29 -4.85 -0.09
CA PHE A 126 16.83 -4.15 -1.30
C PHE A 126 16.29 -2.75 -0.99
N LEU A 127 15.38 -2.63 -0.02
CA LEU A 127 14.75 -1.37 0.35
C LEU A 127 15.76 -0.37 0.95
N ARG A 128 16.69 -0.86 1.79
CA ARG A 128 17.78 -0.05 2.32
C ARG A 128 18.64 0.50 1.18
N PHE A 129 19.05 -0.36 0.25
CA PHE A 129 19.81 0.03 -0.92
C PHE A 129 19.08 1.10 -1.75
N CYS A 130 17.79 0.92 -2.02
CA CYS A 130 16.99 1.88 -2.76
C CYS A 130 16.91 3.24 -2.06
N PHE A 131 16.85 3.26 -0.73
CA PHE A 131 16.86 4.51 0.03
C PHE A 131 18.24 5.19 0.02
N GLU A 132 19.32 4.43 0.23
CA GLU A 132 20.70 4.93 0.18
C GLU A 132 21.10 5.50 -1.20
N LYS A 133 20.50 4.97 -2.26
CA LYS A 133 20.62 5.46 -3.65
C LYS A 133 19.60 6.54 -4.01
N GLU A 134 18.89 7.10 -3.03
CA GLU A 134 17.91 8.16 -3.21
C GLU A 134 16.78 7.81 -4.21
N LEU A 135 16.44 6.52 -4.36
CA LEU A 135 15.31 6.08 -5.18
C LEU A 135 13.99 6.22 -4.44
N LEU A 136 14.00 6.13 -3.10
CA LEU A 136 12.85 6.30 -2.21
C LEU A 136 12.91 7.67 -1.51
N LYS A 137 11.76 8.33 -1.38
CA LYS A 137 11.63 9.64 -0.71
C LYS A 137 11.76 9.56 0.81
N LYS A 138 11.37 8.43 1.41
CA LYS A 138 11.37 8.21 2.86
C LYS A 138 12.11 6.93 3.20
N ASN A 139 12.74 6.91 4.37
CA ASN A 139 13.38 5.69 4.86
C ASN A 139 12.33 4.58 5.01
N PRO A 140 12.51 3.44 4.34
CA PRO A 140 11.59 2.31 4.41
C PRO A 140 11.71 1.49 5.70
N LEU A 141 12.74 1.74 6.52
CA LEU A 141 13.06 0.96 7.70
C LEU A 141 12.93 1.81 8.97
N ASP A 142 12.51 1.17 10.06
CA ASP A 142 12.53 1.76 11.41
C ASP A 142 13.95 1.79 11.99
N ARG A 143 14.07 2.30 13.23
CA ARG A 143 15.37 2.40 13.94
C ARG A 143 16.00 1.04 14.25
N GLN A 144 15.20 -0.03 14.25
CA GLN A 144 15.63 -1.43 14.45
C GLN A 144 15.92 -2.15 13.12
N GLY A 145 15.80 -1.47 11.98
CA GLY A 145 16.03 -2.04 10.65
C GLY A 145 14.87 -2.88 10.12
N ARG A 146 13.66 -2.79 10.70
CA ARG A 146 12.47 -3.51 10.26
C ARG A 146 11.71 -2.71 9.22
N ILE A 147 11.08 -3.39 8.27
CA ILE A 147 10.30 -2.75 7.21
C ILE A 147 9.06 -2.07 7.80
N LEU A 148 8.92 -0.77 7.54
CA LEU A 148 7.80 0.05 7.98
C LEU A 148 6.56 -0.12 7.11
N ARG A 149 6.75 -0.41 5.81
CA ARG A 149 5.67 -0.49 4.81
C ARG A 149 5.88 -1.69 3.91
N MET A 150 4.79 -2.39 3.63
CA MET A 150 4.78 -3.54 2.73
C MET A 150 4.40 -3.18 1.28
N VAL A 151 3.78 -2.01 1.09
CA VAL A 151 3.29 -1.52 -0.21
C VAL A 151 3.94 -0.18 -0.52
N TYR A 152 4.50 -0.06 -1.73
CA TYR A 152 5.12 1.14 -2.26
C TYR A 152 4.43 1.58 -3.54
N LEU A 153 4.13 2.86 -3.64
CA LEU A 153 3.45 3.48 -4.75
C LEU A 153 4.41 4.39 -5.53
N ASN A 154 4.06 4.72 -6.76
CA ASN A 154 4.87 5.62 -7.60
C ASN A 154 5.15 6.98 -6.92
N GLN A 155 4.24 7.47 -6.08
CA GLN A 155 4.45 8.69 -5.29
C GLN A 155 5.53 8.58 -4.22
N ASP A 156 5.92 7.37 -3.79
CA ASP A 156 6.98 7.13 -2.80
C ASP A 156 8.37 7.22 -3.44
N LEU A 157 8.45 7.20 -4.77
CA LEU A 157 9.69 7.29 -5.53
C LEU A 157 10.11 8.75 -5.75
N THR A 158 11.42 8.98 -5.73
CA THR A 158 12.04 10.24 -6.22
C THR A 158 11.95 10.32 -7.75
N ASN A 159 12.35 11.43 -8.35
CA ASN A 159 12.37 11.54 -9.81
C ASN A 159 13.32 10.53 -10.46
N ILE A 160 14.51 10.32 -9.89
CA ILE A 160 15.44 9.29 -10.35
C ILE A 160 14.89 7.89 -10.05
N GLY A 161 14.24 7.72 -8.90
CA GLY A 161 13.58 6.47 -8.51
C GLY A 161 12.54 6.00 -9.52
N LYS A 162 11.73 6.90 -10.07
CA LYS A 162 10.72 6.56 -11.09
C LYS A 162 11.32 5.96 -12.36
N ASN A 163 12.57 6.30 -12.67
CA ASN A 163 13.26 5.78 -13.85
C ASN A 163 14.06 4.50 -13.57
N LEU A 164 14.69 4.40 -12.40
CA LEU A 164 15.61 3.28 -12.11
C LEU A 164 14.99 2.17 -11.28
N PHE A 165 14.04 2.48 -10.39
CA PHE A 165 13.46 1.50 -9.46
C PHE A 165 12.75 0.34 -10.18
N PRO A 166 11.92 0.54 -11.24
CA PRO A 166 11.22 -0.57 -11.89
C PRO A 166 12.18 -1.62 -12.44
N GLU A 167 13.22 -1.21 -13.17
CA GLU A 167 14.19 -2.15 -13.73
C GLU A 167 15.06 -2.81 -12.64
N LEU A 168 15.42 -2.06 -11.60
CA LEU A 168 16.17 -2.60 -10.47
C LEU A 168 15.35 -3.66 -9.73
N LEU A 169 14.05 -3.41 -9.55
CA LEU A 169 13.10 -4.35 -8.97
C LEU A 169 12.98 -5.64 -9.79
N ASP A 170 12.82 -5.53 -11.11
CA ASP A 170 12.75 -6.69 -12.00
C ASP A 170 14.01 -7.57 -11.89
N LYS A 171 15.18 -6.93 -11.82
CA LYS A 171 16.44 -7.63 -11.62
C LYS A 171 16.55 -8.29 -10.24
N PHE A 172 16.06 -7.62 -9.18
CA PHE A 172 16.00 -8.17 -7.84
C PHE A 172 15.08 -9.41 -7.76
N LEU A 173 13.87 -9.32 -8.30
CA LEU A 173 12.92 -10.44 -8.32
C LEU A 173 13.46 -11.63 -9.14
N ALA A 174 14.08 -11.36 -10.29
CA ALA A 174 14.71 -12.41 -11.11
C ALA A 174 15.93 -13.07 -10.44
N PHE A 175 16.66 -12.34 -9.61
CA PHE A 175 17.78 -12.86 -8.82
C PHE A 175 17.32 -13.79 -7.71
N TYR A 176 16.21 -13.47 -7.07
CA TYR A 176 15.63 -14.28 -6.00
C TYR A 176 15.33 -15.71 -6.47
N ASP A 177 14.81 -15.86 -7.69
CA ASP A 177 14.49 -17.17 -8.28
C ASP A 177 15.74 -18.01 -8.60
N ARG A 178 16.94 -17.43 -8.63
CA ARG A 178 18.16 -18.07 -9.15
C ARG A 178 19.30 -18.22 -8.16
N LYS A 179 19.05 -18.11 -6.85
CA LYS A 179 20.05 -18.13 -5.75
C LYS A 179 21.47 -18.57 -6.19
N GLY A 180 22.31 -17.56 -6.46
CA GLY A 180 23.72 -17.74 -6.84
C GLY A 180 24.69 -17.53 -5.66
N LYS A 181 25.99 -17.73 -5.89
CA LYS A 181 27.05 -17.53 -4.88
C LYS A 181 27.38 -16.05 -4.59
N THR A 182 26.86 -15.12 -5.38
CA THR A 182 27.15 -13.69 -5.26
C THR A 182 26.17 -13.04 -4.29
N SER A 183 26.66 -12.17 -3.40
CA SER A 183 25.78 -11.47 -2.45
C SER A 183 24.82 -10.53 -3.17
N LEU A 184 23.63 -10.36 -2.63
CA LEU A 184 22.61 -9.45 -3.17
C LEU A 184 23.13 -8.01 -3.26
N GLU A 185 23.85 -7.51 -2.25
CA GLU A 185 24.42 -6.16 -2.24
C GLU A 185 25.40 -5.94 -3.41
N THR A 186 26.24 -6.91 -3.72
CA THR A 186 27.16 -6.84 -4.86
C THR A 186 26.39 -6.75 -6.18
N MET A 187 25.33 -7.55 -6.32
CA MET A 187 24.48 -7.54 -7.52
C MET A 187 23.71 -6.24 -7.65
N LEU A 188 23.13 -5.72 -6.58
CA LEU A 188 22.42 -4.43 -6.57
C LEU A 188 23.33 -3.28 -7.02
N ASN A 189 24.55 -3.20 -6.48
CA ASN A 189 25.51 -2.18 -6.89
C ASN A 189 25.87 -2.29 -8.37
N ARG A 190 26.08 -3.50 -8.88
CA ARG A 190 26.37 -3.73 -10.31
C ARG A 190 25.23 -3.30 -11.22
N TRP A 191 23.99 -3.69 -10.88
CA TRP A 191 22.82 -3.34 -11.67
C TRP A 191 22.53 -1.85 -11.63
N TYR A 192 22.59 -1.24 -10.44
CA TYR A 192 22.39 0.19 -10.27
C TYR A 192 23.39 1.01 -11.10
N THR A 193 24.68 0.67 -11.03
CA THR A 193 25.71 1.38 -11.80
C THR A 193 25.47 1.31 -13.31
N ALA A 194 25.02 0.16 -13.79
CA ALA A 194 24.68 -0.01 -15.21
C ALA A 194 23.48 0.85 -15.62
N LEU A 195 22.39 0.80 -14.82
CA LEU A 195 21.17 1.56 -15.07
C LEU A 195 21.39 3.08 -14.95
N GLU A 196 22.16 3.52 -13.96
CA GLU A 196 22.48 4.93 -13.78
C GLU A 196 23.29 5.47 -14.95
N LYS A 197 24.27 4.72 -15.43
CA LYS A 197 25.06 5.09 -16.62
C LYS A 197 24.18 5.25 -17.85
N GLU A 198 23.27 4.33 -18.07
CA GLU A 198 22.31 4.37 -19.18
C GLU A 198 21.38 5.57 -19.08
N TYR A 199 20.80 5.80 -17.91
CA TYR A 199 19.92 6.94 -17.64
C TYR A 199 20.63 8.28 -17.92
N ARG A 200 21.86 8.44 -17.41
CA ARG A 200 22.65 9.67 -17.63
C ARG A 200 22.99 9.90 -19.10
N SER A 201 23.23 8.84 -19.88
CA SER A 201 23.48 8.96 -21.31
C SER A 201 22.27 9.42 -22.11
N GLN A 202 21.05 9.02 -21.66
CA GLN A 202 19.78 9.41 -22.30
C GLN A 202 19.36 10.84 -21.94
N THR A 203 19.78 11.36 -20.77
CA THR A 203 19.41 12.72 -20.30
C THR A 203 20.40 13.80 -20.69
N ALA A 204 21.59 13.43 -21.19
CA ALA A 204 22.66 14.35 -21.62
C ALA A 204 22.62 14.70 -23.13
N GLY A 205 21.66 14.17 -23.88
CA GLY A 205 21.41 14.45 -25.30
C GLY A 205 20.14 15.25 -25.49
#